data_0c45eb6b2f301b1a0af6c917fb65806e
#
_entry.id   0c45eb6b2f301b1a0af6c917fb65806e
#
_cell.length_a   1.000
_cell.length_b   1.000
_cell.length_c   1.000
_cell.angle_alpha   90.00
_cell.angle_beta   90.00
_cell.angle_gamma   90.00
#
_symmetry.space_group_name_H-M   'P 1'
#
loop_
_entity.id
_entity.type
_entity.pdbx_description
1 polymer ?
#
loop_
_entity_poly.entity_id
_entity_poly.type
_entity_poly.pdbx_seq_one_letter_code
_entity_poly.pdbx_strand_id
1 'polypeptide(L)'
;MRSHPDFQTPWAQAIIQNPDNKFVVEAAHKQYREDTVTNSMFQYSLYTERGIKAHLSFYRPCKEPDAYLGTESCLLLSLGDGLDGKAGRVHGGFSGLVMDQVCGSCAHNSMPPPVILPPATATMTVDYKHVIDSPGLVLARAWMIEVSGRKLWVKGTIEDAKGNLCATAKTLFVAPRLTAKDLEARL
;
A
#
# COMPACT_ATOMS: atom_id res chain seq x y z
N MET A 1 5.06 -11.67 11.34
CA MET A 1 5.34 -10.23 11.15
C MET A 1 4.82 -9.32 12.26
N ARG A 2 3.61 -9.52 12.81
CA ARG A 2 3.07 -8.70 13.93
C ARG A 2 3.99 -8.67 15.16
N SER A 3 4.83 -9.68 15.33
CA SER A 3 5.83 -9.79 16.39
C SER A 3 7.16 -9.09 16.09
N HIS A 4 7.31 -8.41 14.94
CA HIS A 4 8.53 -7.70 14.60
C HIS A 4 8.86 -6.65 15.68
N PRO A 5 10.12 -6.53 16.14
CA PRO A 5 10.49 -5.62 17.23
C PRO A 5 10.05 -4.17 17.00
N ASP A 6 10.18 -3.64 15.79
CA ASP A 6 9.79 -2.28 15.45
C ASP A 6 8.29 -2.02 15.59
N PHE A 7 7.46 -3.07 15.48
CA PHE A 7 6.01 -2.95 15.66
C PHE A 7 5.55 -3.06 17.11
N GLN A 8 6.47 -3.21 18.08
CA GLN A 8 6.11 -3.25 19.50
C GLN A 8 5.93 -1.86 20.13
N THR A 9 5.98 -0.80 19.34
CA THR A 9 5.68 0.56 19.81
C THR A 9 4.19 0.71 20.14
N PRO A 10 3.80 1.56 21.13
CA PRO A 10 2.39 1.79 21.44
C PRO A 10 1.55 2.20 20.21
N TRP A 11 2.10 3.04 19.35
CA TRP A 11 1.44 3.50 18.13
C TRP A 11 1.14 2.34 17.16
N ALA A 12 2.15 1.53 16.84
CA ALA A 12 1.96 0.39 15.94
C ALA A 12 1.02 -0.66 16.53
N GLN A 13 1.12 -0.93 17.84
CA GLN A 13 0.24 -1.88 18.51
C GLN A 13 -1.21 -1.39 18.52
N ALA A 14 -1.48 -0.10 18.71
CA ALA A 14 -2.82 0.45 18.62
C ALA A 14 -3.43 0.25 17.22
N ILE A 15 -2.62 0.35 16.17
CA ILE A 15 -3.06 0.05 14.80
C ILE A 15 -3.32 -1.46 14.65
N ILE A 16 -2.37 -2.30 15.04
CA ILE A 16 -2.42 -3.77 14.84
C ILE A 16 -3.59 -4.42 15.60
N GLN A 17 -3.86 -3.95 16.81
CA GLN A 17 -4.88 -4.51 17.70
C GLN A 17 -6.31 -4.02 17.38
N ASN A 18 -6.48 -3.13 16.41
CA ASN A 18 -7.81 -2.70 16.00
C ASN A 18 -8.62 -3.90 15.50
N PRO A 19 -9.78 -4.23 16.13
CA PRO A 19 -10.57 -5.42 15.82
C PRO A 19 -11.18 -5.38 14.41
N ASP A 20 -11.31 -4.19 13.82
CA ASP A 20 -11.85 -4.02 12.47
C ASP A 20 -10.85 -4.37 11.36
N ASN A 21 -9.59 -4.57 11.71
CA ASN A 21 -8.56 -4.93 10.73
C ASN A 21 -8.77 -6.33 10.18
N LYS A 22 -8.82 -6.43 8.86
CA LYS A 22 -8.77 -7.69 8.12
C LYS A 22 -7.41 -7.79 7.44
N PHE A 23 -6.49 -8.53 8.06
CA PHE A 23 -5.14 -8.69 7.52
C PHE A 23 -5.18 -9.52 6.23
N VAL A 24 -4.51 -9.01 5.21
CA VAL A 24 -4.15 -9.79 4.05
C VAL A 24 -3.04 -10.73 4.50
N VAL A 25 -3.04 -11.97 3.99
CA VAL A 25 -2.05 -13.00 4.36
C VAL A 25 -0.65 -12.37 4.32
N GLU A 26 0.02 -12.42 5.47
CA GLU A 26 1.39 -11.96 5.60
C GLU A 26 2.24 -12.80 4.65
N ALA A 27 2.65 -12.23 3.53
CA ALA A 27 3.58 -12.89 2.63
C ALA A 27 4.91 -13.04 3.38
N ALA A 28 5.11 -14.20 3.98
CA ALA A 28 6.43 -14.57 4.45
C ALA A 28 7.34 -14.62 3.21
N HIS A 29 8.56 -14.07 3.30
CA HIS A 29 9.60 -14.14 2.28
C HIS A 29 9.79 -15.53 1.64
N LYS A 30 9.34 -16.59 2.31
CA LYS A 30 9.50 -17.97 1.90
C LYS A 30 8.48 -18.48 0.89
N GLN A 31 7.49 -17.66 0.47
CA GLN A 31 6.45 -18.11 -0.46
C GLN A 31 6.61 -17.53 -1.86
N TYR A 32 7.77 -17.01 -2.18
CA TYR A 32 8.05 -16.61 -3.53
C TYR A 32 8.11 -17.84 -4.45
N ARG A 33 7.32 -17.78 -5.49
CA ARG A 33 7.39 -18.73 -6.60
C ARG A 33 7.95 -17.97 -7.79
N GLU A 34 9.10 -18.43 -8.28
CA GLU A 34 9.82 -17.80 -9.42
C GLU A 34 8.97 -17.71 -10.69
N ASP A 35 7.98 -18.57 -10.81
CA ASP A 35 7.04 -18.67 -11.93
C ASP A 35 5.86 -17.68 -11.87
N THR A 36 5.69 -16.97 -10.74
CA THR A 36 4.56 -16.06 -10.53
C THR A 36 5.00 -14.70 -10.03
N VAL A 37 5.89 -14.03 -10.79
CA VAL A 37 6.45 -12.75 -10.37
C VAL A 37 5.41 -11.65 -10.39
N THR A 38 4.79 -11.39 -9.25
CA THR A 38 4.02 -10.19 -9.03
C THR A 38 4.68 -9.37 -7.93
N ASN A 39 4.92 -8.08 -8.21
CA ASN A 39 5.45 -7.13 -7.23
C ASN A 39 6.84 -7.48 -6.65
N SER A 40 7.75 -7.98 -7.49
CA SER A 40 9.13 -8.36 -7.10
C SER A 40 9.90 -7.24 -6.41
N MET A 41 9.61 -5.97 -6.75
CA MET A 41 10.23 -4.81 -6.12
C MET A 41 9.98 -4.79 -4.61
N PHE A 42 8.73 -4.92 -4.16
CA PHE A 42 8.39 -4.95 -2.74
C PHE A 42 8.75 -6.26 -2.06
N GLN A 43 8.74 -7.37 -2.80
CA GLN A 43 9.02 -8.69 -2.22
C GLN A 43 10.51 -9.00 -2.09
N TYR A 44 11.35 -8.41 -2.95
CA TYR A 44 12.78 -8.70 -3.00
C TYR A 44 13.66 -7.47 -2.84
N SER A 45 13.54 -6.54 -3.80
CA SER A 45 14.53 -5.47 -3.92
C SER A 45 14.50 -4.52 -2.74
N LEU A 46 13.31 -4.21 -2.24
CA LEU A 46 13.12 -3.27 -1.13
C LEU A 46 13.06 -3.94 0.24
N TYR A 47 12.80 -5.25 0.31
CA TYR A 47 12.64 -5.97 1.56
C TYR A 47 14.00 -6.40 2.11
N THR A 48 14.66 -5.49 2.78
CA THR A 48 16.01 -5.69 3.34
C THR A 48 16.10 -5.00 4.70
N GLU A 49 17.14 -5.34 5.49
CA GLU A 49 17.41 -4.70 6.80
C GLU A 49 17.59 -3.18 6.69
N ARG A 50 18.05 -2.68 5.54
CA ARG A 50 18.21 -1.26 5.27
C ARG A 50 17.07 -0.65 4.47
N GLY A 51 16.21 -1.45 3.89
CA GLY A 51 15.04 -1.05 3.12
C GLY A 51 13.75 -1.10 3.95
N ILE A 52 12.76 -1.86 3.45
CA ILE A 52 11.56 -2.20 4.22
C ILE A 52 11.91 -3.36 5.14
N LYS A 53 12.03 -3.11 6.44
CA LYS A 53 12.41 -4.11 7.44
C LYS A 53 11.26 -5.04 7.80
N ALA A 54 10.04 -4.50 7.84
CA ALA A 54 8.81 -5.24 8.07
C ALA A 54 7.62 -4.51 7.47
N HIS A 55 6.58 -5.26 7.08
CA HIS A 55 5.31 -4.69 6.63
C HIS A 55 4.12 -5.53 7.07
N LEU A 56 2.97 -4.86 7.22
CA LEU A 56 1.66 -5.48 7.40
C LEU A 56 0.67 -4.84 6.44
N SER A 57 -0.01 -5.67 5.65
CA SER A 57 -1.09 -5.24 4.76
C SER A 57 -2.43 -5.67 5.34
N PHE A 58 -3.37 -4.75 5.40
CA PHE A 58 -4.71 -5.02 5.89
C PHE A 58 -5.72 -4.04 5.28
N TYR A 59 -6.99 -4.35 5.44
CA TYR A 59 -8.08 -3.42 5.12
C TYR A 59 -9.03 -3.32 6.31
N ARG A 60 -9.73 -2.20 6.41
CA ARG A 60 -10.69 -1.90 7.47
C ARG A 60 -11.75 -0.91 7.00
N PRO A 61 -12.81 -0.67 7.77
CA PRO A 61 -13.77 0.39 7.48
C PRO A 61 -13.08 1.75 7.36
N CYS A 62 -13.41 2.50 6.31
CA CYS A 62 -12.93 3.85 6.07
C CYS A 62 -13.91 4.88 6.64
N LYS A 63 -13.38 5.87 7.35
CA LYS A 63 -14.18 6.97 7.95
C LYS A 63 -14.07 8.29 7.15
N GLU A 64 -13.33 8.28 6.04
CA GLU A 64 -13.20 9.46 5.20
C GLU A 64 -14.55 9.79 4.53
N PRO A 65 -14.97 11.05 4.53
CA PRO A 65 -16.31 11.44 4.07
C PRO A 65 -16.53 11.21 2.57
N ASP A 66 -15.45 11.14 1.80
CA ASP A 66 -15.46 10.89 0.35
C ASP A 66 -15.14 9.42 -0.03
N ALA A 67 -15.13 8.51 0.95
CA ALA A 67 -14.90 7.10 0.71
C ALA A 67 -16.10 6.45 -0.01
N TYR A 68 -15.93 6.09 -1.28
CA TYR A 68 -16.98 5.52 -2.13
C TYR A 68 -17.48 4.14 -1.66
N LEU A 69 -16.57 3.29 -1.18
CA LEU A 69 -16.89 1.92 -0.77
C LEU A 69 -16.91 1.73 0.77
N GLY A 70 -16.65 2.77 1.54
CA GLY A 70 -16.60 2.70 3.00
C GLY A 70 -15.50 1.80 3.56
N THR A 71 -14.51 1.43 2.74
CA THR A 71 -13.34 0.63 3.14
C THR A 71 -12.05 1.29 2.69
N GLU A 72 -10.96 1.05 3.43
CA GLU A 72 -9.61 1.49 3.10
C GLU A 72 -8.63 0.33 3.11
N SER A 73 -7.64 0.39 2.21
CA SER A 73 -6.46 -0.46 2.25
C SER A 73 -5.36 0.23 3.03
N CYS A 74 -4.67 -0.52 3.86
CA CYS A 74 -3.63 -0.03 4.77
C CYS A 74 -2.34 -0.83 4.58
N LEU A 75 -1.20 -0.12 4.71
CA LEU A 75 0.13 -0.68 4.68
C LEU A 75 0.96 -0.06 5.80
N LEU A 76 1.21 -0.81 6.87
CA LEU A 76 2.10 -0.43 7.96
C LEU A 76 3.50 -0.91 7.64
N LEU A 77 4.48 0.01 7.64
CA LEU A 77 5.87 -0.25 7.26
C LEU A 77 6.83 0.11 8.37
N SER A 78 7.85 -0.72 8.56
CA SER A 78 9.10 -0.36 9.23
C SER A 78 10.17 -0.10 8.18
N LEU A 79 10.75 1.10 8.20
CA LEU A 79 11.68 1.61 7.21
C LEU A 79 13.09 1.66 7.77
N GLY A 80 14.06 1.29 6.96
CA GLY A 80 15.49 1.41 7.23
C GLY A 80 16.12 2.65 6.56
N ASP A 81 17.38 2.90 6.85
CA ASP A 81 18.17 4.03 6.34
C ASP A 81 18.61 3.89 4.87
N GLY A 82 18.50 2.71 4.28
CA GLY A 82 18.76 2.49 2.85
C GLY A 82 17.73 3.13 1.92
N LEU A 83 16.67 3.70 2.48
CA LEU A 83 15.62 4.41 1.74
C LEU A 83 15.81 5.93 1.76
N ASP A 84 16.94 6.41 2.28
CA ASP A 84 17.21 7.81 2.45
C ASP A 84 17.45 8.55 1.12
N GLY A 85 16.86 9.73 1.01
CA GLY A 85 17.25 10.73 0.01
C GLY A 85 18.33 11.68 0.56
N LYS A 86 18.26 11.95 1.85
CA LYS A 86 19.29 12.61 2.66
C LYS A 86 19.37 11.87 3.99
N ALA A 87 20.54 11.83 4.61
CA ALA A 87 20.74 11.12 5.87
C ALA A 87 19.64 11.42 6.89
N GLY A 88 19.02 10.36 7.40
CA GLY A 88 17.91 10.42 8.36
C GLY A 88 16.55 10.80 7.76
N ARG A 89 16.40 10.83 6.43
CA ARG A 89 15.17 11.24 5.76
C ARG A 89 14.85 10.36 4.56
N VAL A 90 13.71 9.72 4.60
CA VAL A 90 13.19 8.90 3.49
C VAL A 90 13.09 9.71 2.19
N HIS A 91 13.55 9.11 1.09
CA HIS A 91 13.48 9.72 -0.23
C HIS A 91 12.03 9.93 -0.69
N GLY A 92 11.70 11.10 -1.23
CA GLY A 92 10.34 11.42 -1.71
C GLY A 92 9.85 10.43 -2.78
N GLY A 93 10.73 9.96 -3.67
CA GLY A 93 10.39 8.94 -4.66
C GLY A 93 9.96 7.61 -4.03
N PHE A 94 10.54 7.23 -2.88
CA PHE A 94 10.07 6.05 -2.13
C PHE A 94 8.67 6.27 -1.56
N SER A 95 8.37 7.46 -1.02
CA SER A 95 7.02 7.81 -0.57
C SER A 95 6.00 7.73 -1.72
N GLY A 96 6.38 8.20 -2.91
CA GLY A 96 5.57 8.05 -4.12
C GLY A 96 5.31 6.57 -4.47
N LEU A 97 6.34 5.74 -4.37
CA LEU A 97 6.23 4.29 -4.59
C LEU A 97 5.28 3.62 -3.58
N VAL A 98 5.37 3.98 -2.29
CA VAL A 98 4.45 3.48 -1.25
C VAL A 98 3.01 3.92 -1.54
N MET A 99 2.82 5.16 -2.01
CA MET A 99 1.50 5.65 -2.42
C MET A 99 0.93 4.85 -3.59
N ASP A 100 1.74 4.60 -4.63
CA ASP A 100 1.30 3.78 -5.77
C ASP A 100 0.91 2.38 -5.32
N GLN A 101 1.71 1.76 -4.45
CA GLN A 101 1.46 0.43 -3.92
C GLN A 101 0.15 0.33 -3.12
N VAL A 102 -0.10 1.24 -2.17
CA VAL A 102 -1.30 1.19 -1.33
C VAL A 102 -2.56 1.57 -2.12
N CYS A 103 -2.46 2.57 -3.00
CA CYS A 103 -3.55 2.97 -3.88
C CYS A 103 -3.88 1.86 -4.91
N GLY A 104 -2.86 1.20 -5.46
CA GLY A 104 -3.03 0.07 -6.36
C GLY A 104 -3.71 -1.12 -5.69
N SER A 105 -3.30 -1.43 -4.44
CA SER A 105 -3.96 -2.46 -3.62
C SER A 105 -5.42 -2.12 -3.36
N CYS A 106 -5.73 -0.86 -3.05
CA CYS A 106 -7.10 -0.38 -2.88
C CYS A 106 -7.92 -0.53 -4.16
N ALA A 107 -7.39 -0.09 -5.30
CA ALA A 107 -8.05 -0.21 -6.60
C ALA A 107 -8.32 -1.68 -6.97
N HIS A 108 -7.33 -2.55 -6.78
CA HIS A 108 -7.45 -3.99 -7.05
C HIS A 108 -8.55 -4.65 -6.18
N ASN A 109 -8.51 -4.41 -4.87
CA ASN A 109 -9.48 -4.99 -3.93
C ASN A 109 -10.91 -4.45 -4.10
N SER A 110 -11.06 -3.31 -4.78
CA SER A 110 -12.34 -2.69 -5.07
C SER A 110 -12.98 -3.16 -6.37
N MET A 111 -12.28 -3.96 -7.16
CA MET A 111 -12.81 -4.51 -8.41
C MET A 111 -13.74 -5.69 -8.13
N PRO A 112 -14.86 -5.81 -8.88
CA PRO A 112 -15.73 -6.97 -8.76
C PRO A 112 -15.00 -8.25 -9.21
N PRO A 113 -15.20 -9.38 -8.52
CA PRO A 113 -14.65 -10.66 -8.95
C PRO A 113 -15.30 -11.17 -10.26
N PRO A 114 -14.58 -11.94 -11.09
CA PRO A 114 -13.20 -12.34 -10.90
C PRO A 114 -12.21 -11.25 -11.34
N VAL A 115 -11.28 -10.88 -10.46
CA VAL A 115 -10.18 -9.98 -10.83
C VAL A 115 -9.11 -10.80 -11.53
N ILE A 116 -9.03 -10.69 -12.85
CA ILE A 116 -8.08 -11.46 -13.67
C ILE A 116 -6.72 -10.77 -13.72
N LEU A 117 -6.73 -9.47 -13.93
CA LEU A 117 -5.54 -8.64 -14.01
C LEU A 117 -5.71 -7.41 -13.10
N PRO A 118 -4.64 -6.99 -12.41
CA PRO A 118 -4.69 -5.77 -11.61
C PRO A 118 -4.90 -4.55 -12.51
N PRO A 119 -5.52 -3.48 -12.00
CA PRO A 119 -5.63 -2.22 -12.72
C PRO A 119 -4.25 -1.57 -12.83
N ALA A 120 -4.01 -0.85 -13.92
CA ALA A 120 -2.77 -0.13 -14.15
C ALA A 120 -2.87 1.33 -13.69
N THR A 121 -1.80 1.84 -13.08
CA THR A 121 -1.67 3.26 -12.74
C THR A 121 -1.59 4.09 -14.04
N ALA A 122 -2.51 5.03 -14.21
CA ALA A 122 -2.52 5.93 -15.36
C ALA A 122 -1.92 7.30 -15.02
N THR A 123 -2.24 7.82 -13.83
CA THR A 123 -1.66 9.07 -13.33
C THR A 123 -1.73 9.10 -11.81
N MET A 124 -0.76 9.75 -11.19
CA MET A 124 -0.72 9.98 -9.75
C MET A 124 -0.15 11.36 -9.47
N THR A 125 -0.83 12.11 -8.62
CA THR A 125 -0.32 13.36 -8.05
C THR A 125 -0.01 13.10 -6.58
N VAL A 126 1.19 13.47 -6.14
CA VAL A 126 1.64 13.35 -4.75
C VAL A 126 2.01 14.71 -4.22
N ASP A 127 1.41 15.08 -3.09
CA ASP A 127 1.78 16.26 -2.32
C ASP A 127 2.55 15.85 -1.08
N TYR A 128 3.77 16.32 -0.95
CA TYR A 128 4.64 16.10 0.20
C TYR A 128 4.38 17.19 1.25
N LYS A 129 4.00 16.78 2.46
CA LYS A 129 3.58 17.67 3.55
C LYS A 129 4.60 17.73 4.67
N HIS A 130 5.16 16.58 5.04
CA HIS A 130 6.11 16.46 6.13
C HIS A 130 7.19 15.44 5.79
N VAL A 131 8.37 15.63 6.38
CA VAL A 131 9.50 14.70 6.23
C VAL A 131 9.21 13.41 6.99
N ILE A 132 9.53 12.28 6.39
CA ILE A 132 9.53 10.99 7.05
C ILE A 132 10.94 10.72 7.57
N ASP A 133 11.09 10.58 8.88
CA ASP A 133 12.37 10.20 9.48
C ASP A 133 12.70 8.75 9.19
N SER A 134 13.99 8.44 9.01
CA SER A 134 14.52 7.08 8.85
C SER A 134 15.69 6.82 9.82
N PRO A 135 15.76 5.63 10.41
CA PRO A 135 14.75 4.58 10.46
C PRO A 135 13.45 5.04 11.11
N GLY A 136 12.30 4.52 10.63
CA GLY A 136 11.01 4.95 11.18
C GLY A 136 9.86 4.04 10.82
N LEU A 137 8.68 4.36 11.37
CA LEU A 137 7.43 3.68 11.07
C LEU A 137 6.49 4.62 10.33
N VAL A 138 5.78 4.09 9.34
CA VAL A 138 4.72 4.80 8.63
C VAL A 138 3.51 3.92 8.42
N LEU A 139 2.33 4.55 8.42
CA LEU A 139 1.08 3.96 7.97
C LEU A 139 0.66 4.65 6.66
N ALA A 140 0.62 3.91 5.57
CA ALA A 140 -0.01 4.33 4.34
C ALA A 140 -1.45 3.81 4.30
N ARG A 141 -2.39 4.68 3.90
CA ARG A 141 -3.82 4.37 3.79
C ARG A 141 -4.31 4.80 2.41
N ALA A 142 -5.26 4.05 1.84
CA ALA A 142 -5.88 4.41 0.57
C ALA A 142 -7.35 4.00 0.54
N TRP A 143 -8.18 4.85 -0.06
CA TRP A 143 -9.60 4.60 -0.24
C TRP A 143 -10.07 5.05 -1.62
N MET A 144 -11.05 4.31 -2.14
CA MET A 144 -11.71 4.66 -3.42
C MET A 144 -12.60 5.88 -3.24
N ILE A 145 -12.54 6.83 -4.16
CA ILE A 145 -13.38 8.02 -4.14
C ILE A 145 -14.35 8.09 -5.31
N GLU A 146 -14.06 7.39 -6.42
CA GLU A 146 -14.92 7.40 -7.60
C GLU A 146 -14.64 6.19 -8.50
N VAL A 147 -15.70 5.64 -9.09
CA VAL A 147 -15.63 4.63 -10.15
C VAL A 147 -16.43 5.13 -11.35
N SER A 148 -15.79 5.23 -12.51
CA SER A 148 -16.44 5.64 -13.76
C SER A 148 -15.99 4.75 -14.91
N GLY A 149 -16.81 3.75 -15.24
CA GLY A 149 -16.45 2.69 -16.18
C GLY A 149 -15.21 1.93 -15.71
N ARG A 150 -14.12 1.98 -16.48
CA ARG A 150 -12.85 1.35 -16.12
C ARG A 150 -11.90 2.24 -15.30
N LYS A 151 -12.29 3.48 -15.04
CA LYS A 151 -11.51 4.46 -14.29
C LYS A 151 -11.82 4.34 -12.81
N LEU A 152 -10.79 4.18 -12.01
CA LEU A 152 -10.84 4.01 -10.56
C LEU A 152 -10.01 5.13 -9.93
N TRP A 153 -10.68 6.09 -9.28
CA TRP A 153 -10.00 7.17 -8.59
C TRP A 153 -9.82 6.82 -7.12
N VAL A 154 -8.58 6.93 -6.66
CA VAL A 154 -8.16 6.55 -5.30
C VAL A 154 -7.43 7.72 -4.66
N LYS A 155 -7.74 8.01 -3.41
CA LYS A 155 -6.93 8.87 -2.54
C LYS A 155 -6.07 8.03 -1.62
N GLY A 156 -4.90 8.57 -1.26
CA GLY A 156 -4.02 7.96 -0.28
C GLY A 156 -3.35 8.98 0.62
N THR A 157 -2.94 8.52 1.79
CA THR A 157 -2.17 9.28 2.78
C THR A 157 -1.02 8.44 3.33
N ILE A 158 0.07 9.10 3.75
CA ILE A 158 1.10 8.52 4.61
C ILE A 158 1.19 9.34 5.86
N GLU A 159 1.13 8.70 7.02
CA GLU A 159 1.38 9.29 8.33
C GLU A 159 2.55 8.59 9.03
N ASP A 160 3.33 9.33 9.81
CA ASP A 160 4.40 8.78 10.64
C ASP A 160 3.92 8.38 12.03
N ALA A 161 4.80 7.74 12.82
CA ALA A 161 4.51 7.31 14.18
C ALA A 161 4.32 8.48 15.18
N LYS A 162 4.56 9.73 14.76
CA LYS A 162 4.31 10.94 15.54
C LYS A 162 2.93 11.54 15.25
N GLY A 163 2.17 10.95 14.29
CA GLY A 163 0.87 11.44 13.83
C GLY A 163 0.95 12.56 12.80
N ASN A 164 2.13 12.81 12.21
CA ASN A 164 2.25 13.81 11.15
C ASN A 164 1.75 13.25 9.83
N LEU A 165 0.91 14.01 9.13
CA LEU A 165 0.57 13.73 7.74
C LEU A 165 1.78 14.05 6.85
N CYS A 166 2.45 13.01 6.32
CA CYS A 166 3.69 13.17 5.57
C CYS A 166 3.47 13.36 4.08
N ALA A 167 2.47 12.69 3.51
CA ALA A 167 2.13 12.84 2.11
C ALA A 167 0.65 12.52 1.86
N THR A 168 0.12 13.10 0.77
CA THR A 168 -1.20 12.76 0.22
C THR A 168 -1.06 12.42 -1.25
N ALA A 169 -1.94 11.56 -1.78
CA ALA A 169 -1.98 11.27 -3.20
C ALA A 169 -3.41 11.23 -3.73
N LYS A 170 -3.56 11.56 -5.03
CA LYS A 170 -4.74 11.26 -5.82
C LYS A 170 -4.28 10.52 -7.07
N THR A 171 -4.80 9.31 -7.25
CA THR A 171 -4.34 8.37 -8.28
C THR A 171 -5.50 7.90 -9.13
N LEU A 172 -5.30 7.86 -10.44
CA LEU A 172 -6.20 7.22 -11.38
C LEU A 172 -5.62 5.87 -11.77
N PHE A 173 -6.37 4.82 -11.53
CA PHE A 173 -6.13 3.49 -12.08
C PHE A 173 -7.12 3.20 -13.21
N VAL A 174 -6.68 2.37 -14.15
CA VAL A 174 -7.53 1.92 -15.26
C VAL A 174 -7.59 0.39 -15.24
N ALA A 175 -8.80 -0.14 -15.05
CA ALA A 175 -9.04 -1.57 -15.12
C ALA A 175 -8.77 -2.09 -16.54
N PRO A 176 -8.17 -3.28 -16.69
CA PRO A 176 -7.87 -3.86 -18.00
C PRO A 176 -9.16 -4.13 -18.80
N ARG A 177 -9.03 -4.17 -20.12
CA ARG A 177 -10.07 -4.75 -20.98
C ARG A 177 -9.85 -6.26 -20.99
N LEU A 178 -10.83 -7.01 -20.52
CA LEU A 178 -10.77 -8.47 -20.61
C LEU A 178 -11.10 -8.89 -22.04
N THR A 179 -10.24 -9.72 -22.62
CA THR A 179 -10.46 -10.36 -23.93
C THR A 179 -11.05 -11.75 -23.73
N ALA A 180 -11.63 -12.34 -24.76
CA ALA A 180 -12.09 -13.73 -24.73
C ALA A 180 -10.99 -14.71 -24.30
N LYS A 181 -9.75 -14.46 -24.78
CA LYS A 181 -8.57 -15.26 -24.42
C LYS A 181 -8.21 -15.18 -22.92
N ASP A 182 -8.41 -14.03 -22.28
CA ASP A 182 -8.18 -13.87 -20.83
C ASP A 182 -9.20 -14.66 -19.99
N LEU A 183 -10.40 -14.87 -20.53
CA LEU A 183 -11.46 -15.66 -19.91
C LEU A 183 -11.26 -17.17 -20.11
N GLU A 184 -10.80 -17.59 -21.30
CA GLU A 184 -10.52 -19.00 -21.65
C GLU A 184 -9.30 -19.56 -20.87
N ALA A 185 -8.28 -18.77 -20.61
CA ALA A 185 -7.10 -19.21 -19.87
C ALA A 185 -7.37 -19.60 -18.39
N ARG A 186 -8.62 -19.52 -17.94
CA ARG A 186 -9.07 -19.84 -16.57
C ARG A 186 -10.08 -20.98 -16.46
N LEU A 187 -10.53 -21.53 -17.59
CA LEU A 187 -11.34 -22.75 -17.64
C LEU A 187 -10.43 -23.98 -17.76
#